data_dd578478ad3557b98b450d523beea57f
#
_entry.id   dd578478ad3557b98b450d523beea57f
#
_cell.length_a   1.000
_cell.length_b   1.000
_cell.length_c   1.000
_cell.angle_alpha   90.00
_cell.angle_beta   90.00
_cell.angle_gamma   90.00
#
_symmetry.space_group_name_H-M   'P 1'
#
loop_
_entity.id
_entity.type
_entity.pdbx_description
1 polymer ?
#
loop_
_entity_poly.entity_id
_entity_poly.type
_entity_poly.pdbx_seq_one_letter_code
_entity_poly.pdbx_strand_id
1 'polypeptide(L)'
;MVTRRHKYPIGKISYIVIIKLLAILMVIVAFMSCHKPYEHKTVLCIPVYGQSLALGEEAERVTDFDSLAAYANGRIVTENLDHDFGHFDNDKKKLFVKRLVNYLKHSYELSIYKMAQELADAIENDTLICIFPGGQGATAISNLSKGTTPYERFMDNIKTAYEEATANGWEFIIPAICWMQGESDIVDYPKTDYHQMLKQIRKDMNADIKNITHQNVDIPFVCYQANSLTRAKKFHANQYDCRETYVPQTFVNLLNTDEHFWASGPTYPYACVGEKIHIDAQGQQAIGRLAARSVLGILKGTERIRGLIPTGVSTEGETIIVQFNTSGTPLVLDTIQVRKANHYGFSVINKENKDIANDIAIDSTTVRITCSENPTDSKVRYAVNGKYMKSGNQNGPRGNLRDASGNWCYQFDISTR
;
A
#
# COMPACT_ATOMS: atom_id res chain seq x y z
N MET A 1 -55.11 63.51 60.26
CA MET A 1 -54.28 62.36 60.10
C MET A 1 -53.60 62.47 58.73
N VAL A 2 -52.29 62.81 58.68
CA VAL A 2 -51.57 63.12 57.46
C VAL A 2 -50.57 61.94 57.24
N THR A 3 -50.79 61.16 56.27
CA THR A 3 -49.91 60.07 55.87
C THR A 3 -48.76 60.56 54.97
N ARG A 4 -47.54 60.59 55.49
CA ARG A 4 -46.33 60.89 54.72
C ARG A 4 -45.94 59.64 53.85
N ARG A 5 -45.92 59.81 52.53
CA ARG A 5 -45.30 58.88 51.59
C ARG A 5 -43.78 59.15 51.49
N HIS A 6 -42.97 58.19 51.90
CA HIS A 6 -41.54 58.24 51.65
C HIS A 6 -41.28 57.89 50.18
N LYS A 7 -40.67 58.79 49.41
CA LYS A 7 -40.10 58.56 48.11
C LYS A 7 -38.64 58.09 48.30
N TYR A 8 -38.29 56.84 47.88
CA TYR A 8 -36.90 56.42 47.75
C TYR A 8 -36.30 57.05 46.50
N PRO A 9 -35.06 57.62 46.56
CA PRO A 9 -34.40 58.11 45.35
C PRO A 9 -33.90 57.00 44.53
N ILE A 10 -34.33 56.84 43.27
CA ILE A 10 -33.76 56.00 42.28
C ILE A 10 -32.36 56.54 41.93
N GLY A 11 -31.29 55.87 42.42
CA GLY A 11 -29.94 56.31 42.21
C GLY A 11 -29.62 56.35 40.70
N LYS A 12 -29.14 57.49 40.23
CA LYS A 12 -28.64 57.65 38.85
C LYS A 12 -27.44 56.73 38.67
N ILE A 13 -27.62 55.60 37.99
CA ILE A 13 -26.49 54.77 37.53
C ILE A 13 -25.65 55.70 36.64
N SER A 14 -24.37 55.89 37.04
CA SER A 14 -23.46 56.78 36.31
C SER A 14 -23.27 56.23 34.88
N TYR A 15 -23.36 57.06 33.86
CA TYR A 15 -23.09 56.76 32.47
C TYR A 15 -21.74 56.02 32.28
N ILE A 16 -20.74 56.30 33.14
CA ILE A 16 -19.43 55.65 33.18
C ILE A 16 -19.54 54.16 33.53
N VAL A 17 -20.49 53.79 34.43
CA VAL A 17 -20.70 52.40 34.80
C VAL A 17 -21.33 51.62 33.63
N ILE A 18 -22.27 52.24 32.93
CA ILE A 18 -22.90 51.62 31.74
C ILE A 18 -21.88 51.43 30.62
N ILE A 19 -21.03 52.43 30.34
CA ILE A 19 -19.97 52.33 29.32
C ILE A 19 -18.95 51.24 29.69
N LYS A 20 -18.55 51.13 30.96
CA LYS A 20 -17.65 50.06 31.40
C LYS A 20 -18.28 48.66 31.28
N LEU A 21 -19.56 48.52 31.61
CA LEU A 21 -20.29 47.25 31.44
C LEU A 21 -20.43 46.87 29.97
N LEU A 22 -20.71 47.82 29.08
CA LEU A 22 -20.78 47.59 27.63
C LEU A 22 -19.41 47.25 27.04
N ALA A 23 -18.33 47.88 27.51
CA ALA A 23 -16.97 47.52 27.09
C ALA A 23 -16.55 46.11 27.53
N ILE A 24 -16.90 45.72 28.77
CA ILE A 24 -16.68 44.36 29.28
C ILE A 24 -17.51 43.35 28.48
N LEU A 25 -18.78 43.67 28.17
CA LEU A 25 -19.65 42.81 27.39
C LEU A 25 -19.11 42.63 25.93
N MET A 26 -18.61 43.70 25.29
CA MET A 26 -17.97 43.64 23.99
C MET A 26 -16.68 42.80 24.00
N VAL A 27 -15.87 42.88 25.05
CA VAL A 27 -14.70 42.06 25.21
C VAL A 27 -15.09 40.59 25.40
N ILE A 28 -16.11 40.30 26.20
CA ILE A 28 -16.62 38.92 26.39
C ILE A 28 -17.19 38.37 25.07
N VAL A 29 -17.98 39.18 24.33
CA VAL A 29 -18.50 38.77 23.01
C VAL A 29 -17.38 38.59 21.99
N ALA A 30 -16.34 39.41 22.00
CA ALA A 30 -15.16 39.23 21.15
C ALA A 30 -14.38 37.96 21.51
N PHE A 31 -14.23 37.65 22.79
CA PHE A 31 -13.64 36.38 23.23
C PHE A 31 -14.51 35.16 22.88
N MET A 32 -15.83 35.26 22.96
CA MET A 32 -16.74 34.18 22.54
C MET A 32 -16.82 34.04 21.01
N SER A 33 -16.61 35.12 20.23
CA SER A 33 -16.56 35.05 18.75
C SER A 33 -15.25 34.49 18.19
N CYS A 34 -14.19 34.45 18.98
CA CYS A 34 -12.89 33.87 18.54
C CYS A 34 -12.76 32.39 18.75
N HIS A 35 -13.70 31.74 19.43
CA HIS A 35 -13.76 30.29 19.44
C HIS A 35 -14.62 29.84 18.25
N LYS A 36 -14.00 29.68 17.06
CA LYS A 36 -14.55 28.74 16.07
C LYS A 36 -14.76 27.44 16.82
N PRO A 37 -15.94 26.79 16.75
CA PRO A 37 -16.08 25.47 17.29
C PRO A 37 -14.96 24.62 16.68
N TYR A 38 -14.17 23.97 17.49
CA TYR A 38 -13.15 23.01 17.04
C TYR A 38 -13.88 21.98 16.20
N GLU A 39 -13.72 22.06 14.89
CA GLU A 39 -14.25 21.07 13.97
C GLU A 39 -13.42 19.81 14.23
N HIS A 40 -13.99 18.88 14.97
CA HIS A 40 -13.31 17.61 15.28
C HIS A 40 -13.09 16.89 13.96
N LYS A 41 -11.83 16.70 13.58
CA LYS A 41 -11.45 15.95 12.38
C LYS A 41 -10.63 14.75 12.76
N THR A 42 -10.80 13.68 12.01
CA THR A 42 -9.93 12.51 12.06
C THR A 42 -8.97 12.57 10.86
N VAL A 43 -7.69 12.33 11.10
CA VAL A 43 -6.68 12.16 10.07
C VAL A 43 -6.36 10.66 9.95
N LEU A 44 -6.77 10.05 8.85
CA LEU A 44 -6.33 8.72 8.47
C LEU A 44 -5.08 8.84 7.63
N CYS A 45 -3.94 8.46 8.18
CA CYS A 45 -2.67 8.50 7.51
C CYS A 45 -2.32 7.12 6.94
N ILE A 46 -2.22 7.01 5.61
CA ILE A 46 -1.91 5.77 4.90
C ILE A 46 -0.68 5.99 4.02
N PRO A 47 0.52 5.91 4.59
CA PRO A 47 1.75 6.10 3.85
C PRO A 47 2.12 4.85 3.04
N VAL A 48 2.94 5.05 2.00
CA VAL A 48 3.62 3.95 1.29
C VAL A 48 5.10 3.95 1.65
N TYR A 49 5.67 2.76 1.89
CA TYR A 49 7.09 2.60 2.19
C TYR A 49 7.69 1.47 1.35
N GLY A 50 8.88 1.70 0.81
CA GLY A 50 9.57 0.69 0.01
C GLY A 50 10.72 1.23 -0.80
N GLN A 51 10.81 0.80 -2.07
CA GLN A 51 11.86 1.23 -3.00
C GLN A 51 11.28 2.08 -4.15
N SER A 52 11.93 2.11 -5.29
CA SER A 52 11.58 2.95 -6.46
C SER A 52 10.09 2.88 -6.87
N LEU A 53 9.45 1.72 -6.79
CA LEU A 53 8.03 1.60 -7.11
C LEU A 53 7.13 2.30 -6.07
N ALA A 54 7.52 2.32 -4.80
CA ALA A 54 6.83 3.11 -3.78
C ALA A 54 6.92 4.62 -4.03
N LEU A 55 7.98 5.04 -4.71
CA LEU A 55 8.29 6.42 -5.09
C LEU A 55 7.79 6.78 -6.50
N GLY A 56 7.14 5.84 -7.20
CA GLY A 56 6.60 6.03 -8.55
C GLY A 56 7.65 6.20 -9.65
N GLU A 57 8.90 5.84 -9.38
CA GLU A 57 10.05 6.13 -10.26
C GLU A 57 9.80 5.71 -11.71
N GLU A 58 10.15 6.55 -12.66
CA GLU A 58 9.92 6.44 -14.11
C GLU A 58 8.43 6.46 -14.56
N ALA A 59 7.45 6.35 -13.67
CA ALA A 59 6.04 6.45 -14.05
C ALA A 59 5.68 7.90 -14.36
N GLU A 60 5.41 8.23 -15.63
CA GLU A 60 4.99 9.57 -16.03
C GLU A 60 3.70 9.96 -15.30
N ARG A 61 3.73 11.11 -14.62
CA ARG A 61 2.58 11.55 -13.82
C ARG A 61 1.39 11.91 -14.72
N VAL A 62 0.26 11.30 -14.43
CA VAL A 62 -1.04 11.61 -15.07
C VAL A 62 -2.02 12.26 -14.10
N THR A 63 -1.77 12.16 -12.80
CA THR A 63 -2.58 12.82 -11.78
C THR A 63 -2.32 14.33 -11.80
N ASP A 64 -3.37 15.12 -12.00
CA ASP A 64 -3.33 16.55 -11.81
C ASP A 64 -3.42 16.91 -10.31
N PHE A 65 -2.44 17.66 -9.83
CA PHE A 65 -2.34 17.95 -8.40
C PHE A 65 -3.37 18.96 -7.90
N ASP A 66 -3.77 19.91 -8.73
CA ASP A 66 -4.79 20.87 -8.33
C ASP A 66 -6.15 20.17 -8.19
N SER A 67 -6.43 19.25 -9.13
CA SER A 67 -7.60 18.38 -9.05
C SER A 67 -7.55 17.43 -7.85
N LEU A 68 -6.38 16.84 -7.55
CA LEU A 68 -6.22 15.98 -6.37
C LEU A 68 -6.39 16.77 -5.08
N ALA A 69 -5.79 17.97 -4.98
CA ALA A 69 -5.91 18.84 -3.81
C ALA A 69 -7.36 19.32 -3.57
N ALA A 70 -8.11 19.56 -4.65
CA ALA A 70 -9.51 19.94 -4.58
C ALA A 70 -10.46 18.76 -4.37
N TYR A 71 -9.97 17.52 -4.55
CA TYR A 71 -10.81 16.32 -4.49
C TYR A 71 -11.49 16.16 -3.15
N ALA A 72 -12.76 15.74 -3.20
CA ALA A 72 -13.57 15.54 -2.00
C ALA A 72 -13.52 16.74 -1.01
N ASN A 73 -13.60 17.97 -1.53
CA ASN A 73 -13.53 19.22 -0.76
C ASN A 73 -12.18 19.42 -0.03
N GLY A 74 -11.07 18.99 -0.63
CA GLY A 74 -9.73 19.20 -0.08
C GLY A 74 -9.38 18.27 1.08
N ARG A 75 -10.03 17.10 1.16
CA ARG A 75 -9.77 16.13 2.23
C ARG A 75 -8.52 15.30 2.03
N ILE A 76 -7.91 15.29 0.82
CA ILE A 76 -6.64 14.63 0.58
C ILE A 76 -5.52 15.59 0.95
N VAL A 77 -4.72 15.19 1.94
CA VAL A 77 -3.63 16.00 2.50
C VAL A 77 -2.33 15.21 2.54
N THR A 78 -1.22 15.90 2.62
CA THR A 78 0.09 15.32 2.76
C THR A 78 1.02 16.26 3.50
N GLU A 79 2.14 15.74 3.93
CA GLU A 79 3.26 16.57 4.31
C GLU A 79 3.88 17.25 3.07
N ASN A 80 4.35 18.49 3.23
CA ASN A 80 5.08 19.18 2.17
C ASN A 80 6.52 18.68 2.11
N LEU A 81 6.81 17.73 1.27
CA LEU A 81 8.12 17.14 1.13
C LEU A 81 8.95 17.97 0.15
N ASP A 82 9.94 18.70 0.66
CA ASP A 82 10.79 19.64 -0.13
C ASP A 82 11.87 18.93 -0.96
N HIS A 83 11.84 17.61 -1.11
CA HIS A 83 12.88 16.88 -1.83
C HIS A 83 12.32 15.82 -2.78
N ASP A 84 13.10 15.59 -3.82
CA ASP A 84 12.88 14.51 -4.76
C ASP A 84 13.29 13.17 -4.12
N PHE A 85 12.37 12.20 -4.09
CA PHE A 85 12.64 10.87 -3.53
C PHE A 85 13.45 9.96 -4.46
N GLY A 86 13.71 10.34 -5.70
CA GLY A 86 14.29 9.48 -6.73
C GLY A 86 15.72 9.04 -6.47
N HIS A 87 16.58 9.93 -5.96
CA HIS A 87 17.96 9.62 -5.63
C HIS A 87 18.39 10.28 -4.33
N PHE A 88 19.06 9.51 -3.50
CA PHE A 88 19.54 9.90 -2.20
C PHE A 88 20.83 10.66 -2.29
N ASP A 89 20.80 11.95 -1.97
CA ASP A 89 21.95 12.70 -1.55
C ASP A 89 22.07 12.55 -0.03
N ASN A 90 23.02 11.73 0.44
CA ASN A 90 23.25 11.46 1.85
C ASN A 90 23.57 12.72 2.67
N ASP A 91 23.97 13.82 2.02
CA ASP A 91 24.30 15.08 2.66
C ASP A 91 23.07 15.98 2.87
N LYS A 92 21.96 15.71 2.21
CA LYS A 92 20.71 16.45 2.40
C LYS A 92 19.83 15.81 3.47
N LYS A 93 20.27 15.84 4.69
CA LYS A 93 19.48 15.55 5.90
C LYS A 93 18.38 16.57 6.19
N LYS A 94 17.93 17.28 5.19
CA LYS A 94 16.84 18.26 5.34
C LYS A 94 15.57 17.66 4.79
N LEU A 95 14.84 17.34 5.40
CA LEU A 95 13.65 16.98 5.88
C LEU A 95 12.83 18.18 6.10
N PHE A 96 11.75 18.27 5.69
CA PHE A 96 10.50 17.88 6.17
C PHE A 96 9.61 19.05 6.37
N VAL A 97 8.67 18.89 6.04
CA VAL A 97 7.39 19.21 6.26
C VAL A 97 7.10 19.44 7.68
N LYS A 98 6.67 20.62 7.94
CA LYS A 98 6.28 21.06 9.26
C LYS A 98 4.77 21.23 9.41
N ARG A 99 3.96 20.82 8.42
CA ARG A 99 2.51 20.87 8.48
C ARG A 99 1.85 20.09 7.35
N LEU A 100 0.66 19.60 7.60
CA LEU A 100 -0.16 18.97 6.58
C LEU A 100 -0.57 19.99 5.51
N VAL A 101 -0.39 19.64 4.25
CA VAL A 101 -0.75 20.44 3.09
C VAL A 101 -1.71 19.68 2.17
N ASN A 102 -2.38 20.38 1.26
CA ASN A 102 -3.45 19.81 0.47
C ASN A 102 -3.00 19.07 -0.79
N TYR A 103 -1.68 18.93 -1.04
CA TYR A 103 -1.19 18.18 -2.21
C TYR A 103 0.29 17.84 -2.09
N LEU A 104 0.68 16.77 -2.82
CA LEU A 104 2.07 16.37 -2.98
C LEU A 104 2.69 17.03 -4.21
N LYS A 105 3.88 17.59 -4.04
CA LYS A 105 4.74 17.99 -5.17
C LYS A 105 5.71 16.83 -5.45
N HIS A 106 5.39 16.04 -6.46
CA HIS A 106 6.22 14.92 -6.88
C HIS A 106 6.22 14.78 -8.40
N SER A 107 7.34 14.35 -8.98
CA SER A 107 7.51 14.29 -10.45
C SER A 107 6.81 13.11 -11.11
N TYR A 108 6.50 12.06 -10.33
CA TYR A 108 6.01 10.78 -10.83
C TYR A 108 4.57 10.49 -10.40
N GLU A 109 3.93 9.53 -11.07
CA GLU A 109 2.67 8.96 -10.62
C GLU A 109 2.92 7.99 -9.47
N LEU A 110 2.20 8.16 -8.36
CA LEU A 110 2.27 7.27 -7.21
C LEU A 110 0.94 6.54 -7.00
N SER A 111 1.04 5.29 -6.56
CA SER A 111 -0.13 4.48 -6.22
C SER A 111 -1.03 5.12 -5.15
N ILE A 112 -0.44 5.87 -4.23
CA ILE A 112 -1.17 6.54 -3.15
C ILE A 112 -2.12 7.63 -3.64
N TYR A 113 -1.94 8.22 -4.82
CA TYR A 113 -2.86 9.23 -5.36
C TYR A 113 -4.24 8.62 -5.64
N LYS A 114 -4.26 7.51 -6.39
CA LYS A 114 -5.51 6.80 -6.66
C LYS A 114 -6.09 6.15 -5.41
N MET A 115 -5.24 5.62 -4.55
CA MET A 115 -5.67 5.09 -3.26
C MET A 115 -6.40 6.16 -2.44
N ALA A 116 -5.85 7.36 -2.34
CA ALA A 116 -6.47 8.46 -1.58
C ALA A 116 -7.83 8.88 -2.14
N GLN A 117 -7.99 8.91 -3.47
CA GLN A 117 -9.28 9.19 -4.11
C GLN A 117 -10.34 8.14 -3.74
N GLU A 118 -10.01 6.85 -3.90
CA GLU A 118 -10.92 5.73 -3.56
C GLU A 118 -11.30 5.75 -2.07
N LEU A 119 -10.36 6.08 -1.18
CA LEU A 119 -10.63 6.21 0.24
C LEU A 119 -11.51 7.43 0.54
N ALA A 120 -11.25 8.57 -0.10
CA ALA A 120 -12.05 9.79 0.08
C ALA A 120 -13.50 9.61 -0.38
N ASP A 121 -13.74 8.77 -1.40
CA ASP A 121 -15.08 8.42 -1.87
C ASP A 121 -15.84 7.51 -0.91
N ALA A 122 -15.13 6.70 -0.13
CA ALA A 122 -15.71 5.65 0.71
C ALA A 122 -15.79 5.99 2.20
N ILE A 123 -15.14 7.07 2.64
CA ILE A 123 -15.01 7.48 4.04
C ILE A 123 -15.75 8.80 4.29
N GLU A 124 -16.25 9.00 5.50
CA GLU A 124 -17.04 10.16 5.91
C GLU A 124 -16.32 11.50 5.69
N ASN A 125 -17.10 12.56 5.47
CA ASN A 125 -16.60 13.86 5.01
C ASN A 125 -15.80 14.66 6.06
N ASP A 126 -15.84 14.30 7.33
CA ASP A 126 -15.07 14.91 8.41
C ASP A 126 -13.65 14.33 8.55
N THR A 127 -13.33 13.30 7.76
CA THR A 127 -12.04 12.61 7.79
C THR A 127 -11.10 13.12 6.70
N LEU A 128 -9.90 13.52 7.10
CA LEU A 128 -8.79 13.82 6.20
C LEU A 128 -8.02 12.54 5.84
N ILE A 129 -7.66 12.39 4.59
CA ILE A 129 -6.83 11.29 4.08
C ILE A 129 -5.41 11.80 3.89
N CYS A 130 -4.53 11.47 4.82
CA CYS A 130 -3.12 11.86 4.75
C CYS A 130 -2.31 10.77 4.05
N ILE A 131 -1.57 11.15 3.02
CA ILE A 131 -0.72 10.26 2.23
C ILE A 131 0.67 10.84 2.05
N PHE A 132 1.69 10.02 2.09
CA PHE A 132 3.05 10.38 1.67
C PHE A 132 3.88 9.13 1.33
N PRO A 133 4.86 9.25 0.44
CA PRO A 133 5.78 8.18 0.13
C PRO A 133 6.97 8.17 1.11
N GLY A 134 7.63 7.02 1.24
CA GLY A 134 8.87 6.86 1.98
C GLY A 134 9.69 5.68 1.49
N GLY A 135 10.94 5.63 1.90
CA GLY A 135 11.88 4.59 1.50
C GLY A 135 13.02 5.12 0.64
N GLN A 136 13.58 4.25 -0.22
CA GLN A 136 14.72 4.60 -1.08
C GLN A 136 14.77 3.72 -2.33
N GLY A 137 15.00 4.34 -3.51
CA GLY A 137 15.15 3.62 -4.79
C GLY A 137 16.34 2.66 -4.79
N ALA A 138 16.24 1.58 -5.58
CA ALA A 138 17.28 0.55 -5.78
C ALA A 138 17.83 -0.05 -4.47
N THR A 139 16.99 -0.21 -3.44
CA THR A 139 17.42 -0.56 -2.08
C THR A 139 16.86 -1.91 -1.65
N ALA A 140 17.76 -2.80 -1.17
CA ALA A 140 17.39 -4.07 -0.57
C ALA A 140 16.72 -3.90 0.80
N ILE A 141 15.92 -4.87 1.22
CA ILE A 141 15.15 -4.83 2.46
C ILE A 141 16.01 -4.56 3.70
N SER A 142 17.24 -5.06 3.75
CA SER A 142 18.17 -4.83 4.87
C SER A 142 18.49 -3.35 5.10
N ASN A 143 18.51 -2.56 4.01
CA ASN A 143 18.82 -1.13 4.05
C ASN A 143 17.54 -0.25 4.17
N LEU A 144 16.38 -0.88 4.35
CA LEU A 144 15.09 -0.25 4.65
C LEU A 144 14.61 -0.59 6.07
N SER A 145 15.38 -1.39 6.81
CA SER A 145 15.05 -1.86 8.16
C SER A 145 15.34 -0.81 9.23
N LYS A 146 14.81 -1.02 10.43
CA LYS A 146 15.04 -0.15 11.60
C LYS A 146 16.52 0.16 11.83
N GLY A 147 16.83 1.42 12.13
CA GLY A 147 18.19 1.92 12.30
C GLY A 147 18.87 2.37 11.00
N THR A 148 18.19 2.29 9.87
CA THR A 148 18.68 2.85 8.59
C THR A 148 18.12 4.24 8.33
N THR A 149 18.85 5.06 7.58
CA THR A 149 18.41 6.43 7.26
C THR A 149 17.03 6.50 6.61
N PRO A 150 16.63 5.64 5.63
CA PRO A 150 15.28 5.66 5.07
C PRO A 150 14.21 5.36 6.12
N TYR A 151 14.46 4.42 7.03
CA TYR A 151 13.53 4.06 8.09
C TYR A 151 13.32 5.21 9.08
N GLU A 152 14.41 5.76 9.62
CA GLU A 152 14.35 6.85 10.60
C GLU A 152 13.63 8.08 10.03
N ARG A 153 13.91 8.40 8.78
CA ARG A 153 13.25 9.50 8.08
C ARG A 153 11.74 9.26 7.90
N PHE A 154 11.34 8.03 7.59
CA PHE A 154 9.93 7.68 7.47
C PHE A 154 9.21 7.81 8.82
N MET A 155 9.85 7.39 9.92
CA MET A 155 9.32 7.58 11.27
C MET A 155 9.23 9.06 11.66
N ASP A 156 10.20 9.88 11.28
CA ASP A 156 10.18 11.33 11.51
C ASP A 156 9.02 12.01 10.75
N ASN A 157 8.72 11.57 9.52
CA ASN A 157 7.56 12.06 8.78
C ASN A 157 6.25 11.71 9.48
N ILE A 158 6.11 10.48 9.96
CA ILE A 158 4.93 10.05 10.74
C ILE A 158 4.78 10.91 11.99
N LYS A 159 5.88 11.12 12.71
CA LYS A 159 5.89 11.95 13.92
C LYS A 159 5.46 13.39 13.63
N THR A 160 5.98 13.98 12.56
CA THR A 160 5.62 15.34 12.14
C THR A 160 4.13 15.44 11.80
N ALA A 161 3.58 14.49 11.03
CA ALA A 161 2.17 14.45 10.69
C ALA A 161 1.28 14.30 11.94
N TYR A 162 1.68 13.45 12.88
CA TYR A 162 0.99 13.27 14.16
C TYR A 162 0.99 14.55 15.01
N GLU A 163 2.16 15.20 15.16
CA GLU A 163 2.30 16.45 15.92
C GLU A 163 1.46 17.58 15.30
N GLU A 164 1.42 17.68 13.98
CA GLU A 164 0.58 18.64 13.26
C GLU A 164 -0.92 18.39 13.47
N ALA A 165 -1.37 17.13 13.36
CA ALA A 165 -2.76 16.77 13.56
C ALA A 165 -3.19 17.08 15.01
N THR A 166 -2.38 16.68 15.99
CA THR A 166 -2.68 16.90 17.42
C THR A 166 -2.63 18.37 17.81
N ALA A 167 -1.73 19.18 17.23
CA ALA A 167 -1.68 20.62 17.44
C ALA A 167 -2.96 21.34 16.93
N ASN A 168 -3.64 20.75 15.94
CA ASN A 168 -4.94 21.18 15.46
C ASN A 168 -6.12 20.59 16.23
N GLY A 169 -5.88 19.77 17.26
CA GLY A 169 -6.92 19.08 18.03
C GLY A 169 -7.61 17.95 17.26
N TRP A 170 -6.98 17.40 16.23
CA TRP A 170 -7.50 16.32 15.41
C TRP A 170 -7.02 14.96 15.93
N GLU A 171 -7.86 13.95 15.76
CA GLU A 171 -7.46 12.57 15.97
C GLU A 171 -6.55 12.10 14.81
N PHE A 172 -5.52 11.29 15.11
CA PHE A 172 -4.60 10.78 14.09
C PHE A 172 -4.46 9.26 14.21
N ILE A 173 -4.70 8.55 13.12
CA ILE A 173 -4.64 7.08 13.06
C ILE A 173 -3.89 6.65 11.82
N ILE A 174 -3.01 5.66 11.97
CA ILE A 174 -2.40 4.90 10.85
C ILE A 174 -3.04 3.51 10.83
N PRO A 175 -4.02 3.25 9.95
CA PRO A 175 -4.69 1.96 9.88
C PRO A 175 -3.85 0.89 9.19
N ALA A 176 -2.94 1.27 8.29
CA ALA A 176 -2.06 0.38 7.55
C ALA A 176 -0.87 1.13 6.94
N ILE A 177 0.17 0.41 6.59
CA ILE A 177 1.27 0.87 5.73
C ILE A 177 1.21 0.08 4.42
N CYS A 178 1.29 0.77 3.27
CA CYS A 178 1.47 0.14 1.98
C CYS A 178 2.95 -0.21 1.79
N TRP A 179 3.26 -1.49 1.59
CA TRP A 179 4.63 -1.98 1.37
C TRP A 179 4.87 -2.25 -0.11
N MET A 180 5.84 -1.56 -0.71
CA MET A 180 6.19 -1.71 -2.13
C MET A 180 7.70 -1.89 -2.32
N GLN A 181 8.20 -3.12 -2.08
CA GLN A 181 9.61 -3.49 -2.21
C GLN A 181 9.75 -5.00 -2.50
N GLY A 182 10.86 -5.40 -3.11
CA GLY A 182 11.21 -6.79 -3.40
C GLY A 182 12.12 -6.94 -4.61
N GLU A 183 12.07 -6.02 -5.57
CA GLU A 183 12.81 -6.10 -6.83
C GLU A 183 14.32 -6.12 -6.63
N SER A 184 14.83 -5.30 -5.70
CA SER A 184 16.28 -5.27 -5.41
C SER A 184 16.75 -6.60 -4.82
N ASP A 185 15.95 -7.22 -3.96
CA ASP A 185 16.28 -8.51 -3.36
C ASP A 185 16.18 -9.67 -4.38
N ILE A 186 15.26 -9.60 -5.35
CA ILE A 186 15.20 -10.55 -6.47
C ILE A 186 16.45 -10.41 -7.37
N VAL A 187 16.82 -9.16 -7.73
CA VAL A 187 17.93 -8.91 -8.67
C VAL A 187 19.28 -9.28 -8.09
N ASP A 188 19.52 -8.99 -6.82
CA ASP A 188 20.83 -9.22 -6.17
C ASP A 188 20.93 -10.56 -5.44
N TYR A 189 19.88 -11.35 -5.42
CA TYR A 189 19.64 -12.51 -4.57
C TYR A 189 19.57 -12.17 -3.09
N PRO A 190 18.62 -12.74 -2.35
CA PRO A 190 18.53 -12.49 -0.93
C PRO A 190 19.78 -13.03 -0.24
N LYS A 191 20.68 -12.17 0.15
CA LYS A 191 21.76 -12.47 1.07
C LYS A 191 21.23 -12.67 2.49
N THR A 192 19.97 -12.36 2.69
CA THR A 192 19.24 -12.30 3.96
C THR A 192 17.91 -13.03 3.82
N ASP A 193 17.35 -13.48 4.91
CA ASP A 193 16.03 -14.09 4.95
C ASP A 193 14.94 -13.00 4.77
N TYR A 194 14.55 -12.76 3.53
CA TYR A 194 13.54 -11.75 3.17
C TYR A 194 12.23 -11.95 3.93
N HIS A 195 11.81 -13.21 4.12
CA HIS A 195 10.57 -13.53 4.85
C HIS A 195 10.63 -13.04 6.30
N GLN A 196 11.68 -13.39 7.02
CA GLN A 196 11.84 -12.97 8.41
C GLN A 196 12.07 -11.47 8.53
N MET A 197 12.83 -10.88 7.62
CA MET A 197 13.06 -9.44 7.61
C MET A 197 11.78 -8.64 7.37
N LEU A 198 10.93 -9.06 6.44
CA LEU A 198 9.66 -8.37 6.17
C LEU A 198 8.72 -8.44 7.39
N LYS A 199 8.67 -9.58 8.06
CA LYS A 199 7.94 -9.71 9.34
C LYS A 199 8.53 -8.81 10.42
N GLN A 200 9.85 -8.73 10.51
CA GLN A 200 10.51 -7.90 11.52
C GLN A 200 10.27 -6.42 11.27
N ILE A 201 10.42 -5.93 10.03
CA ILE A 201 10.14 -4.52 9.68
C ILE A 201 8.69 -4.15 10.04
N ARG A 202 7.71 -5.01 9.73
CA ARG A 202 6.33 -4.75 10.12
C ARG A 202 6.18 -4.63 11.64
N LYS A 203 6.82 -5.52 12.41
CA LYS A 203 6.79 -5.47 13.88
C LYS A 203 7.45 -4.19 14.43
N ASP A 204 8.60 -3.82 13.89
CA ASP A 204 9.33 -2.62 14.30
C ASP A 204 8.50 -1.36 14.02
N MET A 205 7.95 -1.24 12.80
CA MET A 205 7.08 -0.11 12.45
C MET A 205 5.82 -0.06 13.31
N ASN A 206 5.18 -1.21 13.57
CA ASN A 206 4.03 -1.27 14.46
C ASN A 206 4.36 -0.74 15.87
N ALA A 207 5.50 -1.15 16.43
CA ALA A 207 5.92 -0.70 17.76
C ALA A 207 6.28 0.79 17.78
N ASP A 208 7.07 1.25 16.82
CA ASP A 208 7.54 2.64 16.77
C ASP A 208 6.38 3.62 16.50
N ILE A 209 5.48 3.27 15.59
CA ILE A 209 4.29 4.09 15.30
C ILE A 209 3.35 4.17 16.50
N LYS A 210 3.11 3.05 17.18
CA LYS A 210 2.31 3.07 18.42
C LYS A 210 2.95 3.94 19.50
N ASN A 211 4.26 3.94 19.61
CA ASN A 211 4.98 4.83 20.52
C ASN A 211 4.83 6.32 20.15
N ILE A 212 4.76 6.65 18.86
CA ILE A 212 4.57 8.01 18.36
C ILE A 212 3.12 8.46 18.52
N THR A 213 2.17 7.64 18.05
CA THR A 213 0.76 8.04 17.89
C THR A 213 -0.11 7.70 19.09
N HIS A 214 0.38 6.85 19.99
CA HIS A 214 -0.36 6.27 21.13
C HIS A 214 -1.61 5.48 20.75
N GLN A 215 -1.77 5.09 19.46
CA GLN A 215 -2.88 4.25 19.02
C GLN A 215 -2.74 2.81 19.57
N ASN A 216 -3.87 2.16 19.86
CA ASN A 216 -3.87 0.79 20.38
C ASN A 216 -4.00 -0.28 19.29
N VAL A 217 -4.48 0.08 18.10
CA VAL A 217 -4.68 -0.86 16.99
C VAL A 217 -3.35 -1.26 16.35
N ASP A 218 -3.26 -2.52 15.93
CA ASP A 218 -2.11 -3.01 15.18
C ASP A 218 -2.11 -2.49 13.75
N ILE A 219 -0.91 -2.32 13.19
CA ILE A 219 -0.69 -1.78 11.87
C ILE A 219 -0.28 -2.92 10.93
N PRO A 220 -1.20 -3.42 10.11
CA PRO A 220 -0.88 -4.38 9.06
C PRO A 220 -0.15 -3.72 7.88
N PHE A 221 0.53 -4.55 7.10
CA PHE A 221 1.07 -4.17 5.81
C PHE A 221 0.12 -4.56 4.69
N VAL A 222 -0.14 -3.61 3.78
CA VAL A 222 -0.83 -3.84 2.51
C VAL A 222 0.23 -3.97 1.43
N CYS A 223 0.47 -5.20 0.97
CA CYS A 223 1.61 -5.54 0.14
C CYS A 223 1.22 -5.77 -1.32
N TYR A 224 1.96 -5.13 -2.24
CA TYR A 224 1.99 -5.60 -3.61
C TYR A 224 2.95 -6.81 -3.72
N GLN A 225 3.00 -7.45 -4.90
CA GLN A 225 4.00 -8.46 -5.19
C GLN A 225 4.94 -7.97 -6.30
N ALA A 226 6.23 -7.93 -5.99
CA ALA A 226 7.29 -7.55 -6.91
C ALA A 226 7.41 -8.51 -8.11
N ASN A 227 7.74 -7.98 -9.29
CA ASN A 227 7.90 -8.74 -10.53
C ASN A 227 9.13 -8.27 -11.33
N SER A 228 10.31 -8.72 -10.96
CA SER A 228 11.55 -8.42 -11.71
C SER A 228 12.47 -9.63 -11.90
N LEU A 229 11.89 -10.82 -11.92
CA LEU A 229 12.63 -12.09 -11.94
C LEU A 229 13.64 -12.18 -13.09
N THR A 230 13.28 -11.71 -14.30
CA THR A 230 14.17 -11.80 -15.48
C THR A 230 15.36 -10.85 -15.43
N ARG A 231 15.45 -9.99 -14.44
CA ARG A 231 16.58 -9.05 -14.27
C ARG A 231 17.64 -9.56 -13.29
N ALA A 232 17.39 -10.66 -12.60
CA ALA A 232 18.39 -11.29 -11.75
C ALA A 232 19.64 -11.66 -12.55
N LYS A 233 20.83 -11.48 -11.97
CA LYS A 233 22.12 -11.76 -12.63
C LYS A 233 22.23 -13.19 -13.17
N LYS A 234 21.55 -14.12 -12.51
CA LYS A 234 21.42 -15.52 -12.92
C LYS A 234 19.95 -15.90 -12.80
N PHE A 235 19.22 -15.77 -13.87
CA PHE A 235 17.81 -16.13 -13.92
C PHE A 235 17.66 -17.59 -14.35
N HIS A 236 17.08 -18.41 -13.49
CA HIS A 236 17.02 -19.87 -13.65
C HIS A 236 15.59 -20.41 -13.55
N ALA A 237 14.65 -19.81 -14.25
CA ALA A 237 13.22 -20.18 -14.19
C ALA A 237 12.96 -21.69 -14.31
N ASN A 238 13.77 -22.41 -15.09
CA ASN A 238 13.62 -23.85 -15.34
C ASN A 238 14.45 -24.73 -14.39
N GLN A 239 15.20 -24.15 -13.43
CA GLN A 239 15.87 -24.97 -12.43
C GLN A 239 14.91 -25.32 -11.29
N TYR A 240 14.95 -26.56 -10.82
CA TYR A 240 14.13 -27.03 -9.70
C TYR A 240 14.29 -26.14 -8.46
N ASP A 241 15.52 -25.76 -8.13
CA ASP A 241 15.84 -24.81 -7.06
C ASP A 241 16.02 -23.39 -7.61
N CYS A 242 14.93 -22.76 -8.06
CA CYS A 242 14.92 -21.39 -8.53
C CYS A 242 14.88 -20.43 -7.33
N ARG A 243 16.00 -19.82 -7.00
CA ARG A 243 16.08 -18.89 -5.85
C ARG A 243 15.37 -17.56 -6.09
N GLU A 244 15.22 -17.18 -7.34
CA GLU A 244 14.55 -15.95 -7.76
C GLU A 244 13.07 -15.92 -7.41
N THR A 245 12.45 -17.08 -7.20
CA THR A 245 11.05 -17.18 -6.77
C THR A 245 10.87 -16.93 -5.27
N TYR A 246 11.94 -16.86 -4.48
CA TYR A 246 11.87 -16.78 -3.04
C TYR A 246 11.14 -15.50 -2.54
N VAL A 247 11.46 -14.34 -3.10
CA VAL A 247 10.80 -13.07 -2.71
C VAL A 247 9.32 -13.06 -3.10
N PRO A 248 8.91 -13.35 -4.35
CA PRO A 248 7.50 -13.48 -4.70
C PRO A 248 6.75 -14.52 -3.86
N GLN A 249 7.36 -15.68 -3.59
CA GLN A 249 6.75 -16.73 -2.77
C GLN A 249 6.57 -16.29 -1.31
N THR A 250 7.44 -15.42 -0.79
CA THR A 250 7.28 -14.84 0.56
C THR A 250 5.93 -14.14 0.71
N PHE A 251 5.51 -13.35 -0.28
CA PHE A 251 4.20 -12.68 -0.21
C PHE A 251 3.05 -13.68 -0.18
N VAL A 252 3.10 -14.74 -1.01
CA VAL A 252 2.09 -15.81 -0.99
C VAL A 252 2.02 -16.49 0.37
N ASN A 253 3.18 -16.81 0.96
CA ASN A 253 3.26 -17.45 2.26
C ASN A 253 2.67 -16.56 3.37
N LEU A 254 3.05 -15.28 3.41
CA LEU A 254 2.56 -14.32 4.40
C LEU A 254 1.05 -14.06 4.25
N LEU A 255 0.56 -13.91 3.02
CA LEU A 255 -0.86 -13.76 2.75
C LEU A 255 -1.67 -15.00 3.14
N ASN A 256 -1.09 -16.18 3.15
CA ASN A 256 -1.75 -17.40 3.64
C ASN A 256 -1.70 -17.53 5.17
N THR A 257 -0.61 -17.15 5.81
CA THR A 257 -0.30 -17.58 7.19
C THR A 257 -0.24 -16.48 8.24
N ASP A 258 -0.16 -15.19 7.86
CA ASP A 258 -0.01 -14.07 8.79
C ASP A 258 -1.10 -13.02 8.57
N GLU A 259 -1.94 -12.81 9.57
CA GLU A 259 -3.10 -11.91 9.50
C GLU A 259 -2.73 -10.42 9.34
N HIS A 260 -1.50 -10.07 9.64
CA HIS A 260 -1.00 -8.69 9.50
C HIS A 260 -0.57 -8.33 8.07
N PHE A 261 -0.71 -9.25 7.12
CA PHE A 261 -0.40 -8.99 5.70
C PHE A 261 -1.66 -9.06 4.85
N TRP A 262 -1.91 -7.97 4.12
CA TRP A 262 -3.04 -7.80 3.21
C TRP A 262 -2.52 -7.57 1.79
N ALA A 263 -3.32 -7.86 0.79
CA ALA A 263 -2.91 -7.85 -0.61
C ALA A 263 -3.27 -6.54 -1.33
N SER A 264 -2.36 -6.02 -2.16
CA SER A 264 -2.66 -5.00 -3.18
C SER A 264 -2.30 -5.44 -4.62
N GLY A 265 -2.21 -6.75 -4.83
CA GLY A 265 -2.06 -7.36 -6.16
C GLY A 265 -0.61 -7.54 -6.63
N PRO A 266 -0.41 -8.38 -7.65
CA PRO A 266 0.88 -8.53 -8.34
C PRO A 266 1.06 -7.40 -9.37
N THR A 267 2.32 -7.10 -9.71
CA THR A 267 2.65 -6.04 -10.68
C THR A 267 2.74 -6.51 -12.13
N TYR A 268 2.94 -7.81 -12.39
CA TYR A 268 3.12 -8.32 -13.75
C TYR A 268 1.95 -8.07 -14.71
N PRO A 269 0.67 -7.90 -14.28
CA PRO A 269 -0.42 -7.64 -15.21
C PRO A 269 -0.39 -6.25 -15.85
N TYR A 270 0.49 -5.37 -15.38
CA TYR A 270 0.58 -3.99 -15.84
C TYR A 270 1.80 -3.78 -16.72
N ALA A 271 1.74 -2.75 -17.57
CA ALA A 271 2.87 -2.36 -18.39
C ALA A 271 3.99 -1.78 -17.52
N CYS A 272 5.23 -2.04 -17.93
CA CYS A 272 6.41 -1.43 -17.34
C CYS A 272 7.05 -0.44 -18.30
N VAL A 273 7.53 0.68 -17.79
CA VAL A 273 8.22 1.72 -18.56
C VAL A 273 9.42 1.10 -19.27
N GLY A 274 9.44 1.18 -20.60
CA GLY A 274 10.48 0.54 -21.41
C GLY A 274 10.58 -0.98 -21.23
N GLU A 275 9.51 -1.64 -20.75
CA GLU A 275 9.48 -3.06 -20.40
C GLU A 275 10.59 -3.46 -19.39
N LYS A 276 10.90 -2.57 -18.45
CA LYS A 276 11.94 -2.82 -17.43
C LYS A 276 11.31 -3.26 -16.10
N ILE A 277 11.52 -2.50 -15.01
CA ILE A 277 11.08 -2.82 -13.66
C ILE A 277 9.85 -2.02 -13.25
N HIS A 278 9.86 -0.72 -13.55
CA HIS A 278 8.91 0.23 -13.02
C HIS A 278 7.60 0.17 -13.79
N ILE A 279 6.51 -0.11 -13.09
CA ILE A 279 5.16 -0.06 -13.68
C ILE A 279 4.83 1.37 -14.10
N ASP A 280 4.06 1.52 -15.16
CA ASP A 280 3.61 2.81 -15.66
C ASP A 280 2.55 3.46 -14.74
N ALA A 281 2.08 4.65 -15.11
CA ALA A 281 1.07 5.38 -14.34
C ALA A 281 -0.22 4.58 -14.15
N GLN A 282 -0.68 3.84 -15.16
CA GLN A 282 -1.87 3.01 -15.08
C GLN A 282 -1.68 1.85 -14.09
N GLY A 283 -0.49 1.26 -14.09
CA GLY A 283 -0.10 0.23 -13.12
C GLY A 283 -0.07 0.79 -11.69
N GLN A 284 0.51 1.99 -11.50
CA GLN A 284 0.51 2.67 -10.20
C GLN A 284 -0.93 2.91 -9.70
N GLN A 285 -1.80 3.45 -10.53
CA GLN A 285 -3.20 3.68 -10.17
C GLN A 285 -3.95 2.39 -9.88
N ALA A 286 -3.69 1.31 -10.62
CA ALA A 286 -4.31 0.01 -10.38
C ALA A 286 -3.91 -0.58 -9.02
N ILE A 287 -2.61 -0.56 -8.69
CA ILE A 287 -2.10 -0.99 -7.36
C ILE A 287 -2.70 -0.12 -6.25
N GLY A 288 -2.80 1.20 -6.45
CA GLY A 288 -3.43 2.11 -5.51
C GLY A 288 -4.90 1.79 -5.24
N ARG A 289 -5.68 1.47 -6.27
CA ARG A 289 -7.08 1.03 -6.14
C ARG A 289 -7.20 -0.28 -5.35
N LEU A 290 -6.32 -1.24 -5.62
CA LEU A 290 -6.31 -2.49 -4.87
C LEU A 290 -5.87 -2.28 -3.41
N ALA A 291 -4.92 -1.40 -3.15
CA ALA A 291 -4.51 -1.01 -1.80
C ALA A 291 -5.68 -0.37 -1.04
N ALA A 292 -6.43 0.54 -1.67
CA ALA A 292 -7.62 1.16 -1.06
C ALA A 292 -8.65 0.12 -0.61
N ARG A 293 -8.91 -0.91 -1.42
CA ARG A 293 -9.82 -2.01 -1.04
C ARG A 293 -9.37 -2.71 0.25
N SER A 294 -8.07 -3.00 0.37
CA SER A 294 -7.51 -3.62 1.57
C SER A 294 -7.58 -2.70 2.78
N VAL A 295 -7.23 -1.43 2.63
CA VAL A 295 -7.35 -0.42 3.71
C VAL A 295 -8.80 -0.27 4.16
N LEU A 296 -9.76 -0.20 3.24
CA LEU A 296 -11.18 -0.16 3.58
C LEU A 296 -11.66 -1.44 4.30
N GLY A 297 -11.13 -2.60 3.90
CA GLY A 297 -11.38 -3.87 4.59
C GLY A 297 -10.89 -3.85 6.02
N ILE A 298 -9.68 -3.32 6.26
CA ILE A 298 -9.08 -3.14 7.59
C ILE A 298 -9.95 -2.21 8.45
N LEU A 299 -10.31 -1.05 7.92
CA LEU A 299 -11.13 -0.04 8.62
C LEU A 299 -12.53 -0.57 8.97
N LYS A 300 -13.12 -1.40 8.12
CA LYS A 300 -14.45 -1.99 8.32
C LYS A 300 -14.43 -3.31 9.09
N GLY A 301 -13.26 -3.86 9.42
CA GLY A 301 -13.14 -5.16 10.07
C GLY A 301 -13.68 -6.31 9.23
N THR A 302 -13.58 -6.24 7.90
CA THR A 302 -14.05 -7.30 6.99
C THR A 302 -13.07 -8.47 6.94
N GLU A 303 -13.47 -9.56 6.25
CA GLU A 303 -12.55 -10.64 5.94
C GLU A 303 -11.30 -10.11 5.22
N ARG A 304 -10.16 -10.66 5.59
CA ARG A 304 -8.84 -10.25 5.09
C ARG A 304 -8.70 -10.51 3.59
N ILE A 305 -8.36 -9.48 2.84
CA ILE A 305 -8.07 -9.57 1.41
C ILE A 305 -6.67 -10.16 1.21
N ARG A 306 -6.61 -11.39 0.71
CA ARG A 306 -5.37 -12.13 0.46
C ARG A 306 -4.91 -12.09 -0.99
N GLY A 307 -5.70 -11.48 -1.90
CA GLY A 307 -5.48 -11.61 -3.34
C GLY A 307 -5.79 -13.02 -3.85
N LEU A 308 -5.61 -13.28 -5.13
CA LEU A 308 -5.78 -14.62 -5.69
C LEU A 308 -4.47 -15.41 -5.54
N ILE A 309 -4.43 -16.34 -4.60
CA ILE A 309 -3.26 -17.15 -4.26
C ILE A 309 -3.62 -18.64 -4.17
N PRO A 310 -2.65 -19.56 -4.44
CA PRO A 310 -2.88 -20.98 -4.23
C PRO A 310 -3.04 -21.30 -2.74
N THR A 311 -4.00 -22.16 -2.42
CA THR A 311 -4.28 -22.64 -1.06
C THR A 311 -3.93 -24.11 -0.87
N GLY A 312 -3.76 -24.83 -1.96
CA GLY A 312 -3.40 -26.24 -1.94
C GLY A 312 -2.97 -26.76 -3.31
N VAL A 313 -2.23 -27.85 -3.30
CA VAL A 313 -1.85 -28.61 -4.48
C VAL A 313 -2.00 -30.10 -4.17
N SER A 314 -2.57 -30.85 -5.11
CA SER A 314 -2.65 -32.32 -5.06
C SER A 314 -2.36 -32.91 -6.44
N THR A 315 -2.04 -34.21 -6.46
CA THR A 315 -1.75 -34.95 -7.70
C THR A 315 -2.70 -36.14 -7.87
N GLU A 316 -3.20 -36.33 -9.09
CA GLU A 316 -4.02 -37.44 -9.51
C GLU A 316 -3.41 -38.06 -10.79
N GLY A 317 -2.60 -39.13 -10.65
CA GLY A 317 -1.83 -39.68 -11.76
C GLY A 317 -0.86 -38.65 -12.36
N GLU A 318 -1.01 -38.34 -13.64
CA GLU A 318 -0.23 -37.33 -14.35
C GLU A 318 -0.85 -35.92 -14.30
N THR A 319 -1.87 -35.71 -13.48
CA THR A 319 -2.55 -34.41 -13.34
C THR A 319 -2.29 -33.81 -11.98
N ILE A 320 -1.94 -32.51 -11.98
CA ILE A 320 -1.86 -31.67 -10.78
C ILE A 320 -3.15 -30.86 -10.69
N ILE A 321 -3.69 -30.73 -9.47
CA ILE A 321 -4.81 -29.87 -9.15
C ILE A 321 -4.31 -28.78 -8.21
N VAL A 322 -4.42 -27.50 -8.64
CA VAL A 322 -4.09 -26.33 -7.83
C VAL A 322 -5.40 -25.68 -7.38
N GLN A 323 -5.58 -25.55 -6.08
CA GLN A 323 -6.71 -24.91 -5.45
C GLN A 323 -6.40 -23.44 -5.14
N PHE A 324 -7.42 -22.55 -5.24
CA PHE A 324 -7.25 -21.12 -5.00
C PHE A 324 -8.30 -20.57 -4.02
N ASN A 325 -7.97 -19.47 -3.36
CA ASN A 325 -8.85 -18.74 -2.44
C ASN A 325 -9.81 -17.79 -3.18
N THR A 326 -10.67 -18.31 -4.04
CA THR A 326 -11.55 -17.50 -4.90
C THR A 326 -12.81 -17.00 -4.21
N SER A 327 -13.12 -17.44 -2.99
CA SER A 327 -14.41 -17.21 -2.31
C SER A 327 -15.63 -17.56 -3.19
N GLY A 328 -15.49 -18.61 -4.02
CA GLY A 328 -16.50 -19.07 -4.95
C GLY A 328 -16.55 -18.32 -6.29
N THR A 329 -15.72 -17.32 -6.50
CA THR A 329 -15.62 -16.61 -7.78
C THR A 329 -14.89 -17.47 -8.80
N PRO A 330 -15.44 -17.69 -10.02
CA PRO A 330 -14.79 -18.52 -11.04
C PRO A 330 -13.45 -17.94 -11.49
N LEU A 331 -12.51 -18.81 -11.83
CA LEU A 331 -11.24 -18.47 -12.46
C LEU A 331 -11.44 -18.16 -13.95
N VAL A 332 -10.59 -17.29 -14.49
CA VAL A 332 -10.61 -16.85 -15.90
C VAL A 332 -9.17 -16.79 -16.44
N LEU A 333 -8.96 -17.24 -17.66
CA LEU A 333 -7.72 -17.04 -18.42
C LEU A 333 -7.85 -15.78 -19.28
N ASP A 334 -7.27 -14.66 -18.82
CA ASP A 334 -7.31 -13.39 -19.53
C ASP A 334 -6.07 -13.22 -20.41
N THR A 335 -6.25 -13.27 -21.72
CA THR A 335 -5.22 -13.05 -22.72
C THR A 335 -5.32 -11.69 -23.43
N ILE A 336 -6.23 -10.83 -22.95
CA ILE A 336 -6.46 -9.49 -23.49
C ILE A 336 -5.56 -8.49 -22.77
N GLN A 337 -5.68 -8.39 -21.44
CA GLN A 337 -4.86 -7.48 -20.65
C GLN A 337 -3.40 -7.95 -20.55
N VAL A 338 -3.19 -9.25 -20.41
CA VAL A 338 -1.86 -9.87 -20.36
C VAL A 338 -1.67 -10.73 -21.60
N ARG A 339 -0.63 -10.42 -22.38
CA ARG A 339 -0.29 -11.22 -23.56
C ARG A 339 -0.16 -12.70 -23.20
N LYS A 340 -0.78 -13.57 -23.99
CA LYS A 340 -0.79 -15.02 -23.75
C LYS A 340 0.62 -15.54 -23.46
N ALA A 341 0.78 -16.16 -22.29
CA ALA A 341 1.99 -16.87 -21.88
C ALA A 341 1.90 -18.34 -22.31
N ASN A 342 3.05 -19.02 -22.42
CA ASN A 342 3.07 -20.47 -22.60
C ASN A 342 2.37 -21.13 -21.41
N HIS A 343 1.53 -22.14 -21.65
CA HIS A 343 0.69 -22.79 -20.64
C HIS A 343 0.00 -21.77 -19.70
N TYR A 344 -0.40 -20.60 -20.24
CA TYR A 344 -1.00 -19.47 -19.47
C TYR A 344 -0.17 -19.00 -18.28
N GLY A 345 1.15 -19.25 -18.29
CA GLY A 345 2.09 -18.89 -17.24
C GLY A 345 2.40 -19.99 -16.24
N PHE A 346 1.79 -21.16 -16.37
CA PHE A 346 2.12 -22.32 -15.56
C PHE A 346 3.34 -23.06 -16.10
N SER A 347 4.11 -23.65 -15.21
CA SER A 347 5.16 -24.64 -15.50
C SER A 347 5.25 -25.65 -14.37
N VAL A 348 5.66 -26.86 -14.68
CA VAL A 348 5.88 -27.93 -13.71
C VAL A 348 7.31 -28.43 -13.86
N ILE A 349 8.17 -28.09 -12.92
CA ILE A 349 9.59 -28.37 -13.00
C ILE A 349 9.93 -29.62 -12.16
N ASN A 350 10.36 -30.67 -12.81
CA ASN A 350 10.80 -31.90 -12.15
C ASN A 350 12.24 -31.78 -11.62
N LYS A 351 12.73 -32.80 -10.90
CA LYS A 351 14.10 -32.84 -10.32
C LYS A 351 15.21 -32.78 -11.33
N GLU A 352 14.94 -33.16 -12.58
CA GLU A 352 15.85 -33.09 -13.71
C GLU A 352 15.88 -31.73 -14.40
N ASN A 353 15.19 -30.72 -13.83
CA ASN A 353 15.04 -29.34 -14.36
C ASN A 353 14.27 -29.30 -15.71
N LYS A 354 13.40 -30.26 -15.96
CA LYS A 354 12.56 -30.30 -17.14
C LYS A 354 11.18 -29.76 -16.80
N ASP A 355 10.63 -28.90 -17.66
CA ASP A 355 9.23 -28.52 -17.60
C ASP A 355 8.37 -29.63 -18.21
N ILE A 356 7.54 -30.24 -17.39
CA ILE A 356 6.69 -31.38 -17.77
C ILE A 356 5.21 -30.98 -17.92
N ALA A 357 4.86 -29.68 -17.80
CA ALA A 357 3.51 -29.21 -18.06
C ALA A 357 3.13 -29.40 -19.54
N ASN A 358 1.95 -29.95 -19.80
CA ASN A 358 1.48 -30.23 -21.16
C ASN A 358 0.21 -29.47 -21.50
N ASP A 359 -0.81 -29.49 -20.63
CA ASP A 359 -2.06 -28.79 -20.85
C ASP A 359 -2.61 -28.17 -19.57
N ILE A 360 -3.36 -27.08 -19.71
CA ILE A 360 -3.96 -26.30 -18.61
C ILE A 360 -5.46 -26.17 -18.82
N ALA A 361 -6.23 -26.62 -17.85
CA ALA A 361 -7.68 -26.45 -17.83
C ALA A 361 -8.13 -25.78 -16.52
N ILE A 362 -9.15 -24.95 -16.61
CA ILE A 362 -9.87 -24.39 -15.44
C ILE A 362 -11.08 -25.25 -15.12
N ASP A 363 -11.23 -25.59 -13.86
CA ASP A 363 -12.43 -26.21 -13.32
C ASP A 363 -12.96 -25.34 -12.17
N SER A 364 -13.85 -24.40 -12.52
CA SER A 364 -14.45 -23.41 -11.62
C SER A 364 -13.42 -22.62 -10.80
N THR A 365 -13.02 -23.13 -9.64
CA THR A 365 -12.10 -22.48 -8.67
C THR A 365 -10.75 -23.17 -8.58
N THR A 366 -10.49 -24.13 -9.44
CA THR A 366 -9.24 -24.90 -9.51
C THR A 366 -8.60 -24.83 -10.88
N VAL A 367 -7.30 -25.08 -10.93
CA VAL A 367 -6.57 -25.26 -12.19
C VAL A 367 -6.06 -26.71 -12.23
N ARG A 368 -6.36 -27.41 -13.31
CA ARG A 368 -5.85 -28.75 -13.61
C ARG A 368 -4.70 -28.63 -14.61
N ILE A 369 -3.56 -29.21 -14.27
CA ILE A 369 -2.34 -29.22 -15.10
C ILE A 369 -2.05 -30.67 -15.47
N THR A 370 -2.22 -31.03 -16.73
CA THR A 370 -1.81 -32.33 -17.25
C THR A 370 -0.30 -32.31 -17.53
N CYS A 371 0.41 -33.28 -17.06
CA CYS A 371 1.87 -33.41 -17.23
C CYS A 371 2.19 -34.52 -18.23
N SER A 372 3.39 -34.46 -18.83
CA SER A 372 3.90 -35.48 -19.75
C SER A 372 4.46 -36.73 -19.05
N GLU A 373 4.61 -36.66 -17.73
CA GLU A 373 5.07 -37.76 -16.85
C GLU A 373 4.56 -37.51 -15.42
N ASN A 374 4.75 -38.48 -14.53
CA ASN A 374 4.29 -38.34 -13.13
C ASN A 374 4.95 -37.13 -12.45
N PRO A 375 4.14 -36.16 -11.94
CA PRO A 375 4.67 -34.93 -11.37
C PRO A 375 5.02 -35.01 -9.88
N THR A 376 5.14 -36.24 -9.31
CA THR A 376 5.55 -36.41 -7.90
C THR A 376 6.91 -35.73 -7.66
N ASP A 377 7.04 -35.04 -6.53
CA ASP A 377 8.24 -34.28 -6.17
C ASP A 377 8.64 -33.18 -7.17
N SER A 378 7.68 -32.64 -7.95
CA SER A 378 7.90 -31.50 -8.84
C SER A 378 7.59 -30.18 -8.17
N LYS A 379 7.87 -29.09 -8.86
CA LYS A 379 7.52 -27.71 -8.46
C LYS A 379 6.50 -27.15 -9.45
N VAL A 380 5.34 -26.73 -8.96
CA VAL A 380 4.38 -25.95 -9.76
C VAL A 380 4.73 -24.48 -9.63
N ARG A 381 4.98 -23.83 -10.74
CA ARG A 381 5.26 -22.40 -10.84
C ARG A 381 4.23 -21.69 -11.67
N TYR A 382 3.95 -20.47 -11.28
CA TYR A 382 3.05 -19.61 -12.03
C TYR A 382 3.66 -18.19 -12.19
N ALA A 383 3.54 -17.65 -13.41
CA ALA A 383 3.97 -16.30 -13.80
C ALA A 383 5.49 -16.05 -13.62
N VAL A 384 6.32 -17.10 -13.60
CA VAL A 384 7.78 -16.99 -13.43
C VAL A 384 8.51 -16.87 -14.77
N ASN A 385 7.97 -17.50 -15.83
CA ASN A 385 8.61 -17.54 -17.15
C ASN A 385 8.34 -16.27 -17.97
N GLY A 386 9.39 -15.70 -18.54
CA GLY A 386 9.30 -14.54 -19.41
C GLY A 386 10.59 -14.26 -20.17
N LYS A 387 10.59 -13.22 -21.01
CA LYS A 387 11.77 -12.84 -21.77
C LYS A 387 12.80 -12.18 -20.85
N TYR A 388 14.07 -12.60 -20.98
CA TYR A 388 15.17 -12.03 -20.19
C TYR A 388 15.25 -10.49 -20.32
N MET A 389 15.55 -9.82 -19.23
CA MET A 389 15.62 -8.34 -19.12
C MET A 389 14.32 -7.60 -19.44
N LYS A 390 13.18 -8.31 -19.41
CA LYS A 390 11.85 -7.71 -19.58
C LYS A 390 10.98 -7.95 -18.34
N SER A 391 10.09 -7.03 -18.07
CA SER A 391 9.05 -7.11 -17.04
C SER A 391 7.69 -6.70 -17.63
N GLY A 392 6.63 -6.91 -16.85
CA GLY A 392 5.29 -6.50 -17.23
C GLY A 392 4.56 -7.46 -18.17
N ASN A 393 3.39 -7.02 -18.60
CA ASN A 393 2.33 -7.84 -19.19
C ASN A 393 2.58 -8.32 -20.63
N GLN A 394 3.62 -7.82 -21.32
CA GLN A 394 3.88 -8.17 -22.74
C GLN A 394 4.92 -9.26 -22.91
N ASN A 395 6.10 -9.09 -22.31
CA ASN A 395 7.24 -9.97 -22.55
C ASN A 395 7.91 -10.45 -21.26
N GLY A 396 7.65 -9.85 -20.11
CA GLY A 396 8.22 -10.27 -18.83
C GLY A 396 7.61 -11.55 -18.27
N PRO A 397 8.04 -11.97 -17.08
CA PRO A 397 7.40 -13.03 -16.32
C PRO A 397 5.93 -12.67 -16.09
N ARG A 398 5.03 -13.54 -16.53
CA ARG A 398 3.60 -13.27 -16.52
C ARG A 398 2.77 -14.54 -16.59
N GLY A 399 1.51 -14.40 -16.18
CA GLY A 399 0.50 -15.43 -16.32
C GLY A 399 -0.86 -14.83 -16.67
N ASN A 400 -1.78 -15.66 -17.10
CA ASN A 400 -3.07 -15.24 -17.63
C ASN A 400 -4.25 -15.51 -16.66
N LEU A 401 -3.95 -16.02 -15.46
CA LEU A 401 -4.99 -16.39 -14.49
C LEU A 401 -5.42 -15.18 -13.66
N ARG A 402 -6.70 -14.94 -13.62
CA ARG A 402 -7.40 -14.06 -12.67
C ARG A 402 -8.70 -14.68 -12.23
N ASP A 403 -9.35 -14.14 -11.23
CA ASP A 403 -10.75 -14.45 -10.98
C ASP A 403 -11.69 -13.56 -11.81
N ALA A 404 -12.99 -13.90 -11.83
CA ALA A 404 -13.98 -13.12 -12.56
C ALA A 404 -14.21 -11.72 -11.99
N SER A 405 -13.79 -11.45 -10.73
CA SER A 405 -13.82 -10.13 -10.11
C SER A 405 -12.60 -9.26 -10.48
N GLY A 406 -11.66 -9.78 -11.27
CA GLY A 406 -10.49 -9.04 -11.75
C GLY A 406 -9.26 -9.12 -10.83
N ASN A 407 -9.24 -9.99 -9.83
CA ASN A 407 -8.06 -10.20 -9.01
C ASN A 407 -7.08 -11.12 -9.74
N TRP A 408 -5.92 -10.59 -10.10
CA TRP A 408 -4.85 -11.35 -10.75
C TRP A 408 -4.16 -12.29 -9.76
N CYS A 409 -3.82 -13.49 -10.25
CA CYS A 409 -3.11 -14.49 -9.47
C CYS A 409 -1.67 -14.05 -9.20
N TYR A 410 -1.25 -14.20 -7.95
CA TYR A 410 0.13 -13.94 -7.55
C TYR A 410 1.10 -14.95 -8.17
N GLN A 411 2.34 -14.54 -8.43
CA GLN A 411 3.43 -15.46 -8.75
C GLN A 411 3.68 -16.41 -7.60
N PHE A 412 3.88 -17.68 -7.91
CA PHE A 412 4.16 -18.69 -6.89
C PHE A 412 5.10 -19.81 -7.38
N ASP A 413 5.68 -20.51 -6.41
CA ASP A 413 6.54 -21.69 -6.58
C ASP A 413 6.24 -22.65 -5.42
N ILE A 414 5.46 -23.71 -5.67
CA ILE A 414 4.99 -24.65 -4.64
C ILE A 414 5.33 -26.09 -5.02
N SER A 415 5.59 -26.93 -4.02
CA SER A 415 5.90 -28.35 -4.23
C SER A 415 4.65 -29.20 -4.39
N THR A 416 4.70 -30.23 -5.23
CA THR A 416 3.66 -31.27 -5.43
C THR A 416 3.84 -32.44 -4.46
N ARG A 417 4.04 -32.16 -3.20
CA ARG A 417 4.23 -33.23 -2.18
C ARG A 417 2.91 -33.80 -1.72
#